data_63d26c6c44efbf926211fb6cff99e0d1
#
_entry.id   63d26c6c44efbf926211fb6cff99e0d1
#
_cell.length_a   1.000
_cell.length_b   1.000
_cell.length_c   1.000
_cell.angle_alpha   90.00
_cell.angle_beta   90.00
_cell.angle_gamma   90.00
#
_symmetry.space_group_name_H-M   'P 1'
#
loop_
_entity.id
_entity.type
_entity.pdbx_description
1 polymer ?
#
loop_
_entity_poly.entity_id
_entity_poly.type
_entity_poly.pdbx_seq_one_letter_code
_entity_poly.pdbx_strand_id
1 'polypeptide(L)'
;MDLLGNGNLRKIMVENSNPQPLGGNQMPRFGGIATFMRLPGDTSLSDLDVAVVGVPFDIGTSNRPGARFGPRGIRDESVLLRPYNMATRAAPFDSLKIDDTGDVASSPFDLSAAVEQIEDHFIELLTHDVITASLGGDHTIVLPILRAMAKKHGPVGLIHVDAHTDINDTMFGAKVAHGTPFRRAVEEGLLDPNRVAQIGVRGTGYAADDFDWSREQGFRVVQAEECWGKSLTPLMNEIREQLGEGPVYLSFDIDGLDPSFAPGTGTPEIGGLTVPQGLEIIRGCKGLDLVGCDLVEVAPIYDVSGLTSLTAANLVYEMLCVLPGVNNRD
;
A
#
# COMPACT_ATOMS: atom_id res chain seq x y z
N MET A 1 -32.10 32.36 -28.64
CA MET A 1 -30.96 31.61 -29.19
C MET A 1 -30.41 30.75 -28.07
N ASP A 2 -31.03 29.60 -27.88
CA ASP A 2 -30.57 28.57 -26.90
C ASP A 2 -29.39 27.78 -27.50
N LEU A 3 -28.21 28.05 -27.02
CA LEU A 3 -26.98 27.37 -27.42
C LEU A 3 -26.36 26.62 -26.24
N LEU A 4 -27.09 25.76 -25.54
CA LEU A 4 -26.54 24.72 -24.68
C LEU A 4 -27.36 23.45 -24.90
N GLY A 5 -26.84 22.59 -25.76
CA GLY A 5 -27.35 21.26 -26.00
C GLY A 5 -27.26 20.35 -24.77
N ASN A 6 -28.17 20.49 -23.83
CA ASN A 6 -28.33 19.68 -22.62
C ASN A 6 -28.89 18.25 -22.88
N GLY A 7 -28.88 17.78 -24.13
CA GLY A 7 -29.57 16.56 -24.53
C GLY A 7 -28.76 15.25 -24.51
N ASN A 8 -27.40 15.28 -24.44
CA ASN A 8 -26.60 14.09 -24.65
C ASN A 8 -25.77 13.60 -23.43
N LEU A 9 -25.77 14.35 -22.34
CA LEU A 9 -25.08 13.91 -21.12
C LEU A 9 -25.90 12.98 -20.20
N ARG A 10 -27.22 12.87 -20.47
CA ARG A 10 -28.11 12.01 -19.67
C ARG A 10 -28.24 10.55 -20.14
N LYS A 11 -27.55 10.12 -21.20
CA LYS A 11 -27.72 8.78 -21.77
C LYS A 11 -26.58 7.77 -21.46
N ILE A 12 -25.62 8.13 -20.60
CA ILE A 12 -24.53 7.21 -20.18
C ILE A 12 -24.45 7.09 -18.64
N MET A 13 -25.44 7.57 -17.93
CA MET A 13 -25.58 7.18 -16.52
C MET A 13 -26.47 5.93 -16.45
N VAL A 14 -25.91 4.75 -16.72
CA VAL A 14 -26.26 3.58 -15.93
C VAL A 14 -25.93 4.02 -14.51
N GLU A 15 -26.92 4.06 -13.62
CA GLU A 15 -26.73 4.39 -12.21
C GLU A 15 -25.73 3.39 -11.62
N ASN A 16 -24.45 3.70 -11.75
CA ASN A 16 -23.42 3.01 -10.99
C ASN A 16 -23.57 3.53 -9.57
N SER A 17 -24.10 2.70 -8.68
CA SER A 17 -24.29 3.04 -7.27
C SER A 17 -22.98 3.09 -6.48
N ASN A 18 -21.85 2.74 -7.12
CA ASN A 18 -20.55 2.73 -6.47
C ASN A 18 -20.02 4.17 -6.30
N PRO A 19 -19.31 4.46 -5.19
CA PRO A 19 -18.60 5.73 -5.03
C PRO A 19 -17.65 5.98 -6.21
N GLN A 20 -17.68 7.19 -6.75
CA GLN A 20 -16.88 7.55 -7.93
C GLN A 20 -15.92 8.68 -7.61
N PRO A 21 -14.67 8.62 -8.09
CA PRO A 21 -13.73 9.73 -8.00
C PRO A 21 -14.28 10.99 -8.68
N LEU A 22 -14.11 12.15 -8.01
CA LEU A 22 -14.54 13.42 -8.58
C LEU A 22 -13.62 13.86 -9.73
N GLY A 23 -14.18 13.93 -10.94
CA GLY A 23 -13.42 14.23 -12.16
C GLY A 23 -12.89 15.66 -12.23
N GLY A 24 -11.73 15.85 -12.85
CA GLY A 24 -11.09 17.16 -13.03
C GLY A 24 -11.88 18.14 -13.91
N ASN A 25 -12.92 17.67 -14.63
CA ASN A 25 -13.85 18.50 -15.41
C ASN A 25 -15.09 18.90 -14.60
N GLN A 26 -15.30 18.28 -13.42
CA GLN A 26 -16.41 18.59 -12.51
C GLN A 26 -15.96 19.59 -11.45
N MET A 27 -14.74 19.41 -10.94
CA MET A 27 -14.09 20.27 -9.94
C MET A 27 -12.63 20.46 -10.33
N PRO A 28 -12.08 21.69 -10.31
CA PRO A 28 -10.65 21.91 -10.51
C PRO A 28 -9.82 21.06 -9.55
N ARG A 29 -8.67 20.53 -10.02
CA ARG A 29 -7.84 19.61 -9.22
C ARG A 29 -7.26 20.22 -7.94
N PHE A 30 -7.10 21.53 -7.89
CA PHE A 30 -6.64 22.28 -6.73
C PHE A 30 -7.74 22.57 -5.68
N GLY A 31 -8.95 22.04 -5.87
CA GLY A 31 -10.11 22.26 -4.99
C GLY A 31 -10.91 20.99 -4.76
N GLY A 32 -11.83 21.07 -3.83
CA GLY A 32 -12.70 19.98 -3.42
C GLY A 32 -12.21 19.27 -2.15
N ILE A 33 -12.78 18.09 -1.89
CA ILE A 33 -12.42 17.27 -0.73
C ILE A 33 -11.03 16.64 -0.92
N ALA A 34 -10.25 16.53 0.14
CA ALA A 34 -8.90 15.97 0.16
C ALA A 34 -8.90 14.48 0.60
N THR A 35 -9.76 13.67 -0.01
CA THR A 35 -9.77 12.21 0.07
C THR A 35 -8.96 11.61 -1.09
N PHE A 36 -8.62 10.32 -1.02
CA PHE A 36 -7.94 9.64 -2.11
C PHE A 36 -8.77 9.73 -3.40
N MET A 37 -8.17 10.23 -4.48
CA MET A 37 -8.82 10.52 -5.77
C MET A 37 -10.11 11.36 -5.64
N ARG A 38 -10.30 12.08 -4.55
CA ARG A 38 -11.51 12.85 -4.21
C ARG A 38 -12.77 11.98 -4.17
N LEU A 39 -12.64 10.78 -3.61
CA LEU A 39 -13.78 9.93 -3.28
C LEU A 39 -14.71 10.62 -2.27
N PRO A 40 -16.00 10.28 -2.22
CA PRO A 40 -16.97 10.99 -1.37
C PRO A 40 -16.62 11.03 0.11
N GLY A 41 -16.11 9.91 0.66
CA GLY A 41 -15.71 9.79 2.06
C GLY A 41 -16.89 9.69 3.04
N ASP A 42 -18.09 9.36 2.56
CA ASP A 42 -19.32 9.29 3.36
C ASP A 42 -20.08 7.96 3.22
N THR A 43 -19.48 6.98 2.54
CA THR A 43 -20.10 5.66 2.34
C THR A 43 -20.00 4.86 3.65
N SER A 44 -21.12 4.24 4.03
CA SER A 44 -21.14 3.34 5.21
C SER A 44 -20.20 2.16 5.03
N LEU A 45 -19.44 1.81 6.07
CA LEU A 45 -18.52 0.65 6.04
C LEU A 45 -19.20 -0.67 5.66
N SER A 46 -20.48 -0.84 6.07
CA SER A 46 -21.27 -2.02 5.70
C SER A 46 -21.59 -2.13 4.21
N ASP A 47 -21.40 -1.07 3.46
CA ASP A 47 -21.71 -0.99 2.04
C ASP A 47 -20.46 -1.00 1.17
N LEU A 48 -19.25 -1.01 1.77
CA LEU A 48 -17.98 -1.01 1.08
C LEU A 48 -17.46 -2.40 0.79
N ASP A 49 -16.81 -2.54 -0.37
CA ASP A 49 -15.95 -3.69 -0.69
C ASP A 49 -14.49 -3.37 -0.34
N VAL A 50 -14.08 -2.10 -0.45
CA VAL A 50 -12.71 -1.65 -0.17
C VAL A 50 -12.72 -0.34 0.60
N ALA A 51 -11.98 -0.29 1.71
CA ALA A 51 -11.73 0.91 2.50
C ALA A 51 -10.31 1.44 2.24
N VAL A 52 -10.19 2.67 1.75
CA VAL A 52 -8.91 3.40 1.75
C VAL A 52 -8.76 4.07 3.10
N VAL A 53 -7.68 3.78 3.83
CA VAL A 53 -7.48 4.21 5.23
C VAL A 53 -6.12 4.87 5.39
N GLY A 54 -6.08 6.07 5.94
CA GLY A 54 -4.82 6.70 6.32
C GLY A 54 -4.37 6.29 7.72
N VAL A 55 -3.07 6.08 7.89
CA VAL A 55 -2.44 5.81 9.20
C VAL A 55 -1.29 6.80 9.42
N PRO A 56 -1.59 8.03 9.87
CA PRO A 56 -0.60 9.10 10.04
C PRO A 56 0.29 8.87 11.27
N PHE A 57 1.34 8.07 11.11
CA PHE A 57 2.21 7.58 12.18
C PHE A 57 3.68 7.59 11.76
N ASP A 58 4.62 8.01 12.65
CA ASP A 58 6.06 7.96 12.40
C ASP A 58 6.91 8.00 13.68
N ILE A 59 6.35 7.58 14.83
CA ILE A 59 7.12 7.51 16.08
C ILE A 59 7.90 6.20 16.24
N GLY A 60 7.82 5.30 15.25
CA GLY A 60 8.64 4.08 15.16
C GLY A 60 9.86 4.24 14.26
N THR A 61 10.05 5.39 13.59
CA THR A 61 11.17 5.61 12.65
C THR A 61 12.50 5.88 13.36
N SER A 62 13.59 5.41 12.75
CA SER A 62 14.94 5.53 13.30
C SER A 62 15.78 6.66 12.68
N ASN A 63 15.33 7.25 11.55
CA ASN A 63 16.08 8.27 10.83
C ASN A 63 15.20 9.50 10.55
N ARG A 64 14.86 9.78 9.32
CA ARG A 64 14.12 11.00 8.93
C ARG A 64 12.63 10.88 9.27
N PRO A 65 12.09 11.60 10.29
CA PRO A 65 10.66 11.60 10.57
C PRO A 65 9.91 12.38 9.48
N GLY A 66 8.63 12.09 9.30
CA GLY A 66 7.79 12.80 8.32
C GLY A 66 6.78 11.89 7.63
N ALA A 67 6.87 10.58 7.80
CA ALA A 67 5.92 9.62 7.22
C ALA A 67 4.49 9.82 7.75
N ARG A 68 4.29 10.43 8.93
CA ARG A 68 2.96 10.84 9.42
C ARG A 68 2.20 11.77 8.48
N PHE A 69 2.89 12.45 7.56
CA PHE A 69 2.29 13.30 6.54
C PHE A 69 2.05 12.56 5.21
N GLY A 70 2.48 11.31 5.12
CA GLY A 70 2.33 10.46 3.93
C GLY A 70 0.89 10.33 3.47
N PRO A 71 -0.07 9.95 4.34
CA PRO A 71 -1.46 9.80 3.94
C PRO A 71 -2.04 11.06 3.28
N ARG A 72 -1.77 12.23 3.87
CA ARG A 72 -2.22 13.51 3.31
C ARG A 72 -1.54 13.81 1.98
N GLY A 73 -0.21 13.66 1.87
CA GLY A 73 0.53 13.90 0.64
C GLY A 73 0.07 12.99 -0.50
N ILE A 74 -0.19 11.72 -0.23
CA ILE A 74 -0.72 10.77 -1.22
C ILE A 74 -2.11 11.19 -1.70
N ARG A 75 -3.01 11.60 -0.79
CA ARG A 75 -4.35 12.10 -1.14
C ARG A 75 -4.27 13.36 -2.00
N ASP A 76 -3.42 14.32 -1.62
CA ASP A 76 -3.25 15.57 -2.35
C ASP A 76 -2.80 15.31 -3.81
N GLU A 77 -1.85 14.42 -4.03
CA GLU A 77 -1.35 14.08 -5.37
C GLU A 77 -2.27 13.14 -6.15
N SER A 78 -3.12 12.37 -5.47
CA SER A 78 -4.07 11.43 -6.10
C SER A 78 -5.10 12.11 -7.01
N VAL A 79 -5.28 13.43 -6.89
CA VAL A 79 -6.18 14.23 -7.73
C VAL A 79 -5.83 14.20 -9.22
N LEU A 80 -4.60 13.79 -9.58
CA LEU A 80 -4.14 13.63 -10.96
C LEU A 80 -4.61 12.32 -11.59
N LEU A 81 -4.99 11.33 -10.78
CA LEU A 81 -5.41 10.02 -11.24
C LEU A 81 -6.80 10.04 -11.90
N ARG A 82 -7.08 9.03 -12.68
CA ARG A 82 -8.35 8.82 -13.36
C ARG A 82 -8.85 7.39 -13.09
N PRO A 83 -10.17 7.17 -13.07
CA PRO A 83 -10.75 5.90 -12.57
C PRO A 83 -10.51 4.68 -13.48
N TYR A 84 -10.07 4.86 -14.72
CA TYR A 84 -9.81 3.78 -15.65
C TYR A 84 -8.33 3.62 -15.97
N ASN A 85 -7.80 2.41 -15.82
CA ASN A 85 -6.40 2.09 -16.11
C ASN A 85 -6.23 1.77 -17.61
N MET A 86 -5.60 2.69 -18.33
CA MET A 86 -5.40 2.55 -19.78
C MET A 86 -4.47 1.40 -20.17
N ALA A 87 -3.55 0.98 -19.30
CA ALA A 87 -2.60 -0.07 -19.59
C ALA A 87 -3.17 -1.47 -19.34
N THR A 88 -3.88 -1.66 -18.23
CA THR A 88 -4.44 -2.95 -17.81
C THR A 88 -5.92 -3.10 -18.14
N ARG A 89 -6.58 -2.00 -18.55
CA ARG A 89 -8.03 -1.90 -18.75
C ARG A 89 -8.86 -2.18 -17.49
N ALA A 90 -8.23 -2.13 -16.32
CA ALA A 90 -8.93 -2.30 -15.06
C ALA A 90 -9.82 -1.08 -14.74
N ALA A 91 -11.00 -1.35 -14.21
CA ALA A 91 -11.99 -0.35 -13.81
C ALA A 91 -12.41 -0.59 -12.33
N PRO A 92 -11.54 -0.31 -11.34
CA PRO A 92 -11.80 -0.68 -9.96
C PRO A 92 -13.07 -0.04 -9.40
N PHE A 93 -13.30 1.24 -9.61
CA PHE A 93 -14.47 1.97 -9.10
C PHE A 93 -15.80 1.60 -9.78
N ASP A 94 -15.75 0.97 -10.95
CA ASP A 94 -16.93 0.39 -11.58
C ASP A 94 -17.20 -1.04 -11.12
N SER A 95 -16.18 -1.71 -10.60
CA SER A 95 -16.22 -3.11 -10.19
C SER A 95 -16.54 -3.28 -8.71
N LEU A 96 -16.00 -2.41 -7.86
CA LEU A 96 -16.06 -2.48 -6.41
C LEU A 96 -16.52 -1.14 -5.83
N LYS A 97 -17.17 -1.20 -4.67
CA LYS A 97 -17.51 -0.03 -3.86
C LYS A 97 -16.29 0.36 -3.03
N ILE A 98 -15.55 1.35 -3.51
CA ILE A 98 -14.30 1.83 -2.90
C ILE A 98 -14.54 3.25 -2.38
N ASP A 99 -14.25 3.51 -1.12
CA ASP A 99 -14.28 4.87 -0.57
C ASP A 99 -13.12 5.11 0.40
N ASP A 100 -12.83 6.39 0.66
CA ASP A 100 -11.80 6.83 1.60
C ASP A 100 -12.46 7.03 2.97
N THR A 101 -12.09 6.21 3.94
CA THR A 101 -12.69 6.21 5.28
C THR A 101 -11.99 7.16 6.27
N GLY A 102 -11.04 7.96 5.78
CA GLY A 102 -10.29 8.91 6.61
C GLY A 102 -9.06 8.30 7.27
N ASP A 103 -8.69 8.85 8.41
CA ASP A 103 -7.45 8.50 9.12
C ASP A 103 -7.72 7.81 10.46
N VAL A 104 -6.86 6.86 10.80
CA VAL A 104 -6.82 6.27 12.14
C VAL A 104 -6.40 7.33 13.17
N ALA A 105 -7.19 7.49 14.21
CA ALA A 105 -6.88 8.35 15.34
C ALA A 105 -5.98 7.61 16.34
N SER A 106 -4.67 7.64 16.12
CA SER A 106 -3.68 7.02 17.00
C SER A 106 -2.88 8.05 17.82
N SER A 107 -2.35 7.61 18.97
CA SER A 107 -1.53 8.45 19.85
C SER A 107 -0.24 8.90 19.14
N PRO A 108 0.06 10.21 19.07
CA PRO A 108 1.32 10.68 18.50
C PRO A 108 2.49 10.67 19.50
N PHE A 109 2.27 10.21 20.76
CA PHE A 109 3.22 10.31 21.87
C PHE A 109 3.57 8.96 22.50
N ASP A 110 2.78 7.93 22.29
CA ASP A 110 2.96 6.61 22.90
C ASP A 110 2.86 5.53 21.82
N LEU A 111 4.00 4.89 21.55
CA LEU A 111 4.13 3.85 20.54
C LEU A 111 3.20 2.65 20.83
N SER A 112 3.17 2.18 22.07
CA SER A 112 2.38 1.01 22.44
C SER A 112 0.88 1.29 22.32
N ALA A 113 0.44 2.44 22.81
CA ALA A 113 -0.95 2.86 22.68
C ALA A 113 -1.35 3.07 21.22
N ALA A 114 -0.46 3.63 20.39
CA ALA A 114 -0.73 3.82 18.97
C ALA A 114 -0.87 2.48 18.25
N VAL A 115 0.00 1.51 18.51
CA VAL A 115 -0.06 0.16 17.94
C VAL A 115 -1.39 -0.52 18.31
N GLU A 116 -1.81 -0.45 19.58
CA GLU A 116 -3.12 -0.98 20.02
C GLU A 116 -4.29 -0.28 19.30
N GLN A 117 -4.28 1.06 19.22
CA GLN A 117 -5.34 1.83 18.57
C GLN A 117 -5.46 1.54 17.07
N ILE A 118 -4.31 1.33 16.38
CA ILE A 118 -4.30 0.94 14.98
C ILE A 118 -4.88 -0.49 14.85
N GLU A 119 -4.45 -1.44 15.67
CA GLU A 119 -4.99 -2.80 15.68
C GLU A 119 -6.51 -2.81 15.88
N ASP A 120 -7.00 -2.11 16.89
CA ASP A 120 -8.44 -2.03 17.21
C ASP A 120 -9.24 -1.45 16.05
N HIS A 121 -8.74 -0.38 15.41
CA HIS A 121 -9.38 0.22 14.24
C HIS A 121 -9.50 -0.76 13.08
N PHE A 122 -8.43 -1.51 12.77
CA PHE A 122 -8.46 -2.51 11.69
C PHE A 122 -9.31 -3.73 12.04
N ILE A 123 -9.35 -4.14 13.31
CA ILE A 123 -10.29 -5.19 13.76
C ILE A 123 -11.74 -4.74 13.50
N GLU A 124 -12.08 -3.50 13.83
CA GLU A 124 -13.42 -2.95 13.57
C GLU A 124 -13.74 -2.93 12.08
N LEU A 125 -12.86 -2.37 11.24
CA LEU A 125 -13.01 -2.35 9.78
C LEU A 125 -13.27 -3.76 9.22
N LEU A 126 -12.47 -4.73 9.63
CA LEU A 126 -12.54 -6.09 9.12
C LEU A 126 -13.79 -6.86 9.55
N THR A 127 -14.59 -6.35 10.52
CA THR A 127 -15.91 -6.91 10.81
C THR A 127 -16.91 -6.72 9.67
N HIS A 128 -16.64 -5.77 8.76
CA HIS A 128 -17.50 -5.41 7.61
C HIS A 128 -17.12 -6.12 6.30
N ASP A 129 -16.24 -7.13 6.35
CA ASP A 129 -15.76 -7.88 5.18
C ASP A 129 -15.11 -7.04 4.07
N VAL A 130 -14.54 -5.89 4.44
CA VAL A 130 -13.84 -5.00 3.52
C VAL A 130 -12.38 -5.42 3.30
N ILE A 131 -11.87 -5.20 2.10
CA ILE A 131 -10.42 -5.19 1.82
C ILE A 131 -9.88 -3.82 2.22
N THR A 132 -8.72 -3.75 2.87
CA THR A 132 -8.12 -2.47 3.26
C THR A 132 -6.98 -2.08 2.34
N ALA A 133 -6.98 -0.82 1.87
CA ALA A 133 -5.86 -0.20 1.17
C ALA A 133 -5.32 0.94 2.05
N SER A 134 -4.22 0.69 2.74
CA SER A 134 -3.70 1.59 3.77
C SER A 134 -2.69 2.57 3.20
N LEU A 135 -2.86 3.86 3.52
CA LEU A 135 -1.92 4.92 3.23
C LEU A 135 -1.08 5.13 4.49
N GLY A 136 0.16 4.69 4.45
CA GLY A 136 0.96 4.59 5.65
C GLY A 136 1.67 5.83 6.10
N GLY A 137 1.98 5.77 7.35
CA GLY A 137 3.06 6.31 8.08
C GLY A 137 4.33 5.48 7.90
N ASP A 138 5.10 5.31 8.97
CA ASP A 138 6.27 4.42 8.96
C ASP A 138 5.86 2.94 8.96
N HIS A 139 6.80 2.04 8.63
CA HIS A 139 6.51 0.62 8.42
C HIS A 139 6.09 -0.14 9.69
N THR A 140 6.19 0.48 10.89
CA THR A 140 5.68 -0.11 12.14
C THR A 140 4.19 -0.46 12.03
N ILE A 141 3.42 0.32 11.25
CA ILE A 141 1.96 0.17 11.15
C ILE A 141 1.53 -1.19 10.61
N VAL A 142 2.37 -1.88 9.83
CA VAL A 142 2.02 -3.19 9.26
C VAL A 142 1.82 -4.24 10.34
N LEU A 143 2.52 -4.16 11.48
CA LEU A 143 2.38 -5.13 12.56
C LEU A 143 0.96 -5.16 13.14
N PRO A 144 0.37 -4.06 13.64
CA PRO A 144 -1.01 -4.08 14.11
C PRO A 144 -2.02 -4.42 13.01
N ILE A 145 -1.78 -4.03 11.75
CA ILE A 145 -2.63 -4.41 10.63
C ILE A 145 -2.59 -5.94 10.42
N LEU A 146 -1.40 -6.55 10.41
CA LEU A 146 -1.27 -8.00 10.26
C LEU A 146 -1.90 -8.77 11.43
N ARG A 147 -1.87 -8.23 12.66
CA ARG A 147 -2.59 -8.82 13.80
C ARG A 147 -4.10 -8.87 13.54
N ALA A 148 -4.68 -7.77 13.04
CA ALA A 148 -6.08 -7.73 12.65
C ALA A 148 -6.39 -8.69 11.49
N MET A 149 -5.54 -8.73 10.46
CA MET A 149 -5.66 -9.63 9.31
C MET A 149 -5.61 -11.10 9.74
N ALA A 150 -4.61 -11.48 10.54
CA ALA A 150 -4.47 -12.85 11.00
C ALA A 150 -5.61 -13.30 11.92
N LYS A 151 -6.20 -12.39 12.69
CA LYS A 151 -7.38 -12.66 13.51
C LYS A 151 -8.60 -13.02 12.67
N LYS A 152 -8.74 -12.44 11.47
CA LYS A 152 -9.85 -12.70 10.54
C LYS A 152 -9.57 -13.88 9.62
N HIS A 153 -8.38 -13.94 9.04
CA HIS A 153 -8.05 -14.84 7.92
C HIS A 153 -7.13 -16.00 8.32
N GLY A 154 -6.59 -16.02 9.54
CA GLY A 154 -5.45 -16.85 9.91
C GLY A 154 -4.14 -16.28 9.36
N PRO A 155 -3.01 -17.02 9.47
CA PRO A 155 -1.73 -16.58 8.94
C PRO A 155 -1.84 -16.27 7.43
N VAL A 156 -1.37 -15.08 7.02
CA VAL A 156 -1.43 -14.64 5.62
C VAL A 156 -0.09 -14.86 4.91
N GLY A 157 -0.12 -14.99 3.58
CA GLY A 157 1.07 -14.82 2.75
C GLY A 157 1.43 -13.34 2.64
N LEU A 158 2.68 -13.02 2.25
CA LEU A 158 3.17 -11.65 2.16
C LEU A 158 3.96 -11.43 0.87
N ILE A 159 3.64 -10.35 0.15
CA ILE A 159 4.55 -9.71 -0.80
C ILE A 159 5.01 -8.42 -0.13
N HIS A 160 6.32 -8.32 0.12
CA HIS A 160 6.98 -7.18 0.76
C HIS A 160 7.97 -6.56 -0.23
N VAL A 161 7.71 -5.32 -0.64
CA VAL A 161 8.59 -4.54 -1.51
C VAL A 161 9.25 -3.46 -0.68
N ASP A 162 10.59 -3.46 -0.61
CA ASP A 162 11.33 -2.62 0.33
C ASP A 162 12.83 -2.63 -0.01
N ALA A 163 13.56 -1.61 0.39
CA ALA A 163 15.03 -1.64 0.44
C ALA A 163 15.55 -2.51 1.60
N HIS A 164 14.73 -2.68 2.64
CA HIS A 164 15.09 -3.33 3.90
C HIS A 164 14.33 -4.64 4.07
N THR A 165 14.74 -5.46 5.03
CA THR A 165 14.04 -6.70 5.36
C THR A 165 13.04 -6.54 6.50
N ASP A 166 13.22 -5.53 7.33
CA ASP A 166 12.40 -5.20 8.50
C ASP A 166 12.19 -6.36 9.48
N ILE A 167 13.25 -7.13 9.66
CA ILE A 167 13.31 -8.34 10.51
C ILE A 167 14.24 -8.19 11.71
N ASN A 168 14.68 -6.98 12.05
CA ASN A 168 15.53 -6.78 13.21
C ASN A 168 14.87 -7.32 14.48
N ASP A 169 15.62 -7.98 15.35
CA ASP A 169 15.08 -8.43 16.62
C ASP A 169 14.77 -7.26 17.54
N THR A 170 15.64 -6.26 17.57
CA THR A 170 15.43 -5.00 18.29
C THR A 170 16.07 -3.83 17.55
N MET A 171 15.50 -2.64 17.74
CA MET A 171 16.15 -1.38 17.38
C MET A 171 16.23 -0.48 18.60
N PHE A 172 17.47 -0.08 18.97
CA PHE A 172 17.74 0.64 20.22
C PHE A 172 17.11 0.00 21.47
N GLY A 173 17.03 -1.36 21.49
CA GLY A 173 16.40 -2.12 22.57
C GLY A 173 14.86 -2.25 22.47
N ALA A 174 14.22 -1.56 21.55
CA ALA A 174 12.78 -1.70 21.33
C ALA A 174 12.47 -2.90 20.41
N LYS A 175 11.46 -3.67 20.78
CA LYS A 175 10.97 -4.82 19.99
C LYS A 175 10.06 -4.40 18.84
N VAL A 176 9.45 -3.21 18.92
CA VAL A 176 8.54 -2.65 17.94
C VAL A 176 9.12 -1.32 17.44
N ALA A 177 9.43 -1.28 16.16
CA ALA A 177 9.92 -0.12 15.41
C ALA A 177 9.72 -0.42 13.92
N HIS A 178 9.96 0.55 13.04
CA HIS A 178 9.75 0.37 11.59
C HIS A 178 10.59 -0.77 10.99
N GLY A 179 11.78 -1.05 11.50
CA GLY A 179 12.65 -2.15 11.01
C GLY A 179 12.45 -3.50 11.70
N THR A 180 11.33 -3.74 12.41
CA THR A 180 11.12 -4.97 13.18
C THR A 180 9.81 -5.72 12.88
N PRO A 181 8.85 -5.17 12.12
CA PRO A 181 7.48 -5.67 12.11
C PRO A 181 7.36 -7.11 11.59
N PHE A 182 8.11 -7.48 10.56
CA PHE A 182 7.98 -8.83 9.99
C PHE A 182 8.62 -9.90 10.86
N ARG A 183 9.62 -9.55 11.65
CA ARG A 183 10.10 -10.47 12.69
C ARG A 183 9.01 -10.75 13.73
N ARG A 184 8.38 -9.69 14.22
CA ARG A 184 7.25 -9.82 15.16
C ARG A 184 6.11 -10.60 14.54
N ALA A 185 5.78 -10.32 13.27
CA ALA A 185 4.71 -11.02 12.58
C ALA A 185 4.93 -12.54 12.48
N VAL A 186 6.17 -12.98 12.23
CA VAL A 186 6.51 -14.41 12.24
C VAL A 186 6.44 -14.98 13.65
N GLU A 187 7.05 -14.31 14.64
CA GLU A 187 7.05 -14.77 16.03
C GLU A 187 5.66 -14.89 16.64
N GLU A 188 4.72 -14.04 16.22
CA GLU A 188 3.32 -14.05 16.64
C GLU A 188 2.45 -14.99 15.79
N GLY A 189 3.00 -15.63 14.73
CA GLY A 189 2.26 -16.54 13.84
C GLY A 189 1.23 -15.85 12.95
N LEU A 190 1.48 -14.58 12.60
CA LEU A 190 0.60 -13.76 11.75
C LEU A 190 0.83 -14.03 10.26
N LEU A 191 2.02 -14.51 9.90
CA LEU A 191 2.43 -14.85 8.54
C LEU A 191 2.65 -16.35 8.41
N ASP A 192 2.39 -16.89 7.22
CA ASP A 192 2.96 -18.18 6.78
C ASP A 192 4.33 -17.90 6.16
N PRO A 193 5.44 -18.21 6.85
CA PRO A 193 6.78 -17.81 6.38
C PRO A 193 7.18 -18.45 5.04
N ASN A 194 6.60 -19.60 4.66
CA ASN A 194 6.85 -20.22 3.36
C ASN A 194 6.13 -19.49 2.21
N ARG A 195 5.23 -18.59 2.53
CA ARG A 195 4.45 -17.79 1.60
C ARG A 195 4.83 -16.30 1.68
N VAL A 196 6.12 -16.01 1.95
CA VAL A 196 6.65 -14.64 2.01
C VAL A 196 7.68 -14.42 0.92
N ALA A 197 7.53 -13.30 0.17
CA ALA A 197 8.52 -12.81 -0.78
C ALA A 197 8.89 -11.37 -0.43
N GLN A 198 10.19 -11.12 -0.19
CA GLN A 198 10.78 -9.80 -0.02
C GLN A 198 11.51 -9.40 -1.29
N ILE A 199 11.22 -8.24 -1.87
CA ILE A 199 11.71 -7.82 -3.19
C ILE A 199 12.29 -6.41 -3.11
N GLY A 200 13.52 -6.23 -3.58
CA GLY A 200 14.17 -4.92 -3.63
C GLY A 200 15.21 -4.68 -2.54
N VAL A 201 15.38 -5.66 -1.66
CA VAL A 201 16.34 -5.58 -0.52
C VAL A 201 17.74 -5.30 -1.02
N ARG A 202 18.42 -4.34 -0.39
CA ARG A 202 19.76 -3.90 -0.83
C ARG A 202 20.51 -3.11 0.22
N GLY A 203 21.61 -2.48 -0.18
CA GLY A 203 22.40 -1.57 0.63
C GLY A 203 23.49 -2.26 1.40
N THR A 204 23.94 -1.59 2.45
CA THR A 204 25.01 -2.11 3.33
C THR A 204 24.42 -2.79 4.54
N GLY A 205 24.92 -3.99 4.87
CA GLY A 205 24.52 -4.75 6.05
C GLY A 205 25.42 -4.49 7.25
N TYR A 206 24.95 -4.86 8.43
CA TYR A 206 25.76 -4.92 9.65
C TYR A 206 26.70 -6.14 9.64
N ALA A 207 26.27 -7.23 9.00
CA ALA A 207 27.00 -8.48 8.88
C ALA A 207 26.68 -9.21 7.57
N ALA A 208 27.49 -10.21 7.22
CA ALA A 208 27.30 -10.98 6.00
C ALA A 208 26.02 -11.85 6.00
N ASP A 209 25.46 -12.10 7.17
CA ASP A 209 24.30 -12.96 7.43
C ASP A 209 23.01 -12.19 7.70
N ASP A 210 22.97 -10.87 7.41
CA ASP A 210 21.80 -10.02 7.68
C ASP A 210 20.49 -10.53 7.03
N PHE A 211 20.57 -11.29 5.93
CA PHE A 211 19.41 -11.87 5.26
C PHE A 211 19.13 -13.33 5.63
N ASP A 212 20.02 -13.97 6.40
CA ASP A 212 19.93 -15.41 6.63
C ASP A 212 18.72 -15.77 7.49
N TRP A 213 18.38 -14.94 8.49
CA TRP A 213 17.18 -15.19 9.28
C TRP A 213 15.90 -15.25 8.41
N SER A 214 15.71 -14.36 7.45
CA SER A 214 14.58 -14.41 6.52
C SER A 214 14.57 -15.72 5.73
N ARG A 215 15.71 -16.11 5.18
CA ARG A 215 15.87 -17.35 4.40
C ARG A 215 15.63 -18.60 5.25
N GLU A 216 16.13 -18.62 6.49
CA GLU A 216 15.91 -19.71 7.44
C GLU A 216 14.45 -19.88 7.85
N GLN A 217 13.67 -18.79 7.88
CA GLN A 217 12.22 -18.86 8.08
C GLN A 217 11.46 -19.37 6.85
N GLY A 218 12.10 -19.42 5.67
CA GLY A 218 11.45 -19.83 4.41
C GLY A 218 11.10 -18.68 3.49
N PHE A 219 11.46 -17.45 3.81
CA PHE A 219 11.23 -16.28 2.95
C PHE A 219 12.03 -16.38 1.66
N ARG A 220 11.42 -15.99 0.55
CA ARG A 220 12.13 -15.68 -0.68
C ARG A 220 12.64 -14.25 -0.60
N VAL A 221 13.95 -14.09 -0.49
CA VAL A 221 14.61 -12.77 -0.48
C VAL A 221 15.22 -12.52 -1.85
N VAL A 222 14.71 -11.48 -2.53
CA VAL A 222 15.16 -11.05 -3.86
C VAL A 222 15.84 -9.71 -3.74
N GLN A 223 17.15 -9.67 -3.96
CA GLN A 223 17.91 -8.43 -3.88
C GLN A 223 17.65 -7.54 -5.11
N ALA A 224 17.79 -6.21 -4.94
CA ALA A 224 17.54 -5.24 -6.02
C ALA A 224 18.44 -5.50 -7.23
N GLU A 225 19.70 -5.93 -7.00
CA GLU A 225 20.66 -6.29 -8.02
C GLU A 225 20.15 -7.41 -8.95
N GLU A 226 19.35 -8.32 -8.41
CA GLU A 226 18.71 -9.38 -9.20
C GLU A 226 17.60 -8.84 -10.13
N CYS A 227 17.12 -7.63 -9.85
CA CYS A 227 16.04 -6.97 -10.58
C CYS A 227 16.56 -6.03 -11.69
N TRP A 228 17.81 -5.59 -11.63
CA TRP A 228 18.32 -4.55 -12.52
C TRP A 228 18.21 -4.91 -14.01
N GLY A 229 17.72 -3.96 -14.79
CA GLY A 229 17.71 -4.01 -16.25
C GLY A 229 16.83 -5.09 -16.89
N LYS A 230 15.92 -5.70 -16.14
CA LYS A 230 15.03 -6.73 -16.65
C LYS A 230 13.59 -6.58 -16.16
N SER A 231 12.65 -7.21 -16.84
CA SER A 231 11.26 -7.34 -16.43
C SER A 231 11.16 -8.28 -15.22
N LEU A 232 10.28 -7.95 -14.29
CA LEU A 232 9.98 -8.76 -13.11
C LEU A 232 8.78 -9.69 -13.30
N THR A 233 8.14 -9.70 -14.50
CA THR A 233 7.03 -10.61 -14.80
C THR A 233 7.37 -12.09 -14.56
N PRO A 234 8.57 -12.60 -14.98
CA PRO A 234 8.93 -13.99 -14.65
C PRO A 234 9.06 -14.26 -13.16
N LEU A 235 9.69 -13.33 -12.42
CA LEU A 235 9.82 -13.41 -10.96
C LEU A 235 8.44 -13.48 -10.29
N MET A 236 7.52 -12.62 -10.72
CA MET A 236 6.17 -12.58 -10.14
C MET A 236 5.37 -13.85 -10.42
N ASN A 237 5.60 -14.53 -11.56
CA ASN A 237 5.00 -15.84 -11.80
C ASN A 237 5.49 -16.89 -10.80
N GLU A 238 6.80 -16.93 -10.53
CA GLU A 238 7.38 -17.85 -9.53
C GLU A 238 6.89 -17.52 -8.11
N ILE A 239 6.79 -16.23 -7.76
CA ILE A 239 6.27 -15.79 -6.45
C ILE A 239 4.80 -16.20 -6.29
N ARG A 240 3.98 -16.08 -7.34
CA ARG A 240 2.58 -16.53 -7.31
C ARG A 240 2.47 -18.03 -7.06
N GLU A 241 3.35 -18.84 -7.70
CA GLU A 241 3.42 -20.28 -7.44
C GLU A 241 3.81 -20.59 -5.99
N GLN A 242 4.77 -19.85 -5.43
CA GLN A 242 5.18 -19.99 -4.03
C GLN A 242 4.06 -19.59 -3.05
N LEU A 243 3.37 -18.48 -3.31
CA LEU A 243 2.26 -18.01 -2.47
C LEU A 243 1.06 -18.93 -2.53
N GLY A 244 0.84 -19.60 -3.69
CA GLY A 244 -0.28 -20.53 -3.86
C GLY A 244 -1.63 -19.90 -3.65
N GLU A 245 -2.58 -20.70 -3.17
CA GLU A 245 -3.94 -20.26 -2.80
C GLU A 245 -3.98 -19.78 -1.34
N GLY A 246 -4.96 -18.93 -1.03
CA GLY A 246 -5.22 -18.39 0.30
C GLY A 246 -4.81 -16.93 0.46
N PRO A 247 -5.13 -16.31 1.61
CA PRO A 247 -5.02 -14.89 1.83
C PRO A 247 -3.58 -14.39 1.70
N VAL A 248 -3.42 -13.26 1.00
CA VAL A 248 -2.13 -12.59 0.78
C VAL A 248 -2.26 -11.11 1.15
N TYR A 249 -1.27 -10.58 1.85
CA TYR A 249 -1.10 -9.16 2.10
C TYR A 249 0.02 -8.59 1.23
N LEU A 250 -0.19 -7.40 0.67
CA LEU A 250 0.82 -6.68 -0.10
C LEU A 250 1.28 -5.46 0.68
N SER A 251 2.52 -5.44 1.13
CA SER A 251 3.15 -4.28 1.78
C SER A 251 4.20 -3.68 0.86
N PHE A 252 4.07 -2.39 0.57
CA PHE A 252 4.98 -1.69 -0.31
C PHE A 252 5.58 -0.48 0.43
N ASP A 253 6.86 -0.60 0.81
CA ASP A 253 7.65 0.54 1.22
C ASP A 253 8.09 1.34 0.00
N ILE A 254 7.88 2.66 0.04
CA ILE A 254 8.25 3.52 -1.09
C ILE A 254 9.74 3.57 -1.32
N ASP A 255 10.57 3.27 -0.31
CA ASP A 255 12.03 3.22 -0.44
C ASP A 255 12.54 1.96 -1.15
N GLY A 256 11.67 0.97 -1.40
CA GLY A 256 11.95 -0.10 -2.34
C GLY A 256 12.29 0.42 -3.74
N LEU A 257 11.73 1.59 -4.12
CA LEU A 257 12.15 2.32 -5.31
C LEU A 257 13.48 3.04 -5.08
N ASP A 258 14.22 3.26 -6.19
CA ASP A 258 15.44 4.06 -6.14
C ASP A 258 15.12 5.52 -5.77
N PRO A 259 15.95 6.20 -4.94
CA PRO A 259 15.74 7.59 -4.54
C PRO A 259 15.69 8.58 -5.71
N SER A 260 16.13 8.20 -6.91
CA SER A 260 15.96 9.01 -8.13
C SER A 260 14.48 9.12 -8.56
N PHE A 261 13.62 8.19 -8.11
CA PHE A 261 12.16 8.16 -8.34
C PHE A 261 11.37 8.54 -7.09
N ALA A 262 11.86 8.18 -5.90
CA ALA A 262 11.17 8.36 -4.64
C ALA A 262 12.11 8.91 -3.54
N PRO A 263 12.56 10.18 -3.64
CA PRO A 263 13.46 10.77 -2.65
C PRO A 263 12.79 11.07 -1.31
N GLY A 264 11.46 11.14 -1.26
CA GLY A 264 10.66 11.53 -0.10
C GLY A 264 10.37 10.37 0.85
N THR A 265 11.42 9.83 1.46
CA THR A 265 11.32 8.72 2.42
C THR A 265 12.31 8.88 3.58
N GLY A 266 12.13 8.06 4.62
CA GLY A 266 12.90 8.10 5.87
C GLY A 266 14.30 7.51 5.74
N THR A 267 14.43 6.40 5.08
CA THR A 267 15.66 5.57 4.99
C THR A 267 15.97 5.20 3.53
N PRO A 268 16.27 6.20 2.66
CA PRO A 268 16.52 5.94 1.24
C PRO A 268 17.81 5.17 1.02
N GLU A 269 17.77 4.14 0.16
CA GLU A 269 18.91 3.37 -0.31
C GLU A 269 19.05 3.49 -1.84
N ILE A 270 20.26 3.68 -2.34
CA ILE A 270 20.54 3.77 -3.79
C ILE A 270 20.51 2.40 -4.47
N GLY A 271 20.34 2.38 -5.79
CA GLY A 271 20.35 1.13 -6.57
C GLY A 271 19.03 0.36 -6.48
N GLY A 272 17.93 1.06 -6.19
CA GLY A 272 16.61 0.48 -6.02
C GLY A 272 15.88 0.12 -7.31
N LEU A 273 14.62 -0.28 -7.12
CA LEU A 273 13.71 -0.59 -8.21
C LEU A 273 13.32 0.67 -8.97
N THR A 274 13.04 0.52 -10.26
CA THR A 274 12.41 1.57 -11.05
C THR A 274 10.89 1.56 -10.83
N VAL A 275 10.21 2.67 -11.09
CA VAL A 275 8.74 2.74 -11.05
C VAL A 275 8.09 1.69 -11.96
N PRO A 276 8.53 1.46 -13.23
CA PRO A 276 8.00 0.36 -14.04
C PRO A 276 8.13 -1.02 -13.38
N GLN A 277 9.20 -1.31 -12.68
CA GLN A 277 9.36 -2.58 -11.94
C GLN A 277 8.40 -2.67 -10.76
N GLY A 278 8.19 -1.58 -10.02
CA GLY A 278 7.15 -1.51 -8.97
C GLY A 278 5.75 -1.80 -9.54
N LEU A 279 5.43 -1.22 -10.73
CA LEU A 279 4.18 -1.52 -11.43
C LEU A 279 4.08 -2.99 -11.87
N GLU A 280 5.16 -3.60 -12.35
CA GLU A 280 5.16 -5.03 -12.72
C GLU A 280 4.92 -5.93 -11.51
N ILE A 281 5.49 -5.61 -10.35
CA ILE A 281 5.26 -6.35 -9.10
C ILE A 281 3.77 -6.29 -8.72
N ILE A 282 3.19 -5.08 -8.63
CA ILE A 282 1.78 -4.92 -8.26
C ILE A 282 0.87 -5.63 -9.27
N ARG A 283 1.09 -5.43 -10.57
CA ARG A 283 0.29 -6.07 -11.64
C ARG A 283 0.42 -7.60 -11.61
N GLY A 284 1.61 -8.09 -11.20
CA GLY A 284 1.85 -9.52 -10.98
C GLY A 284 1.05 -10.13 -9.84
N CYS A 285 0.51 -9.32 -8.93
CA CYS A 285 -0.39 -9.79 -7.86
C CYS A 285 -1.80 -10.14 -8.35
N LYS A 286 -2.17 -9.76 -9.60
CA LYS A 286 -3.51 -10.04 -10.12
C LYS A 286 -3.84 -11.54 -10.08
N GLY A 287 -4.97 -11.85 -9.45
CA GLY A 287 -5.46 -13.23 -9.27
C GLY A 287 -4.98 -13.92 -8.00
N LEU A 288 -4.17 -13.25 -7.16
CA LEU A 288 -3.98 -13.65 -5.77
C LEU A 288 -5.21 -13.24 -4.94
N ASP A 289 -5.42 -13.94 -3.83
CA ASP A 289 -6.45 -13.60 -2.84
C ASP A 289 -5.93 -12.46 -1.94
N LEU A 290 -5.85 -11.24 -2.51
CA LEU A 290 -5.40 -10.07 -1.77
C LEU A 290 -6.46 -9.64 -0.75
N VAL A 291 -6.17 -9.78 0.53
CA VAL A 291 -7.06 -9.40 1.64
C VAL A 291 -6.77 -7.99 2.18
N GLY A 292 -5.64 -7.40 1.81
CA GLY A 292 -5.26 -6.04 2.15
C GLY A 292 -3.94 -5.65 1.50
N CYS A 293 -3.69 -4.35 1.46
CA CYS A 293 -2.43 -3.79 1.02
C CYS A 293 -2.12 -2.49 1.78
N ASP A 294 -0.85 -2.14 1.81
CA ASP A 294 -0.40 -0.83 2.27
C ASP A 294 0.68 -0.24 1.35
N LEU A 295 0.83 1.07 1.45
CA LEU A 295 1.96 1.81 0.93
C LEU A 295 2.47 2.72 2.04
N VAL A 296 3.72 2.54 2.45
CA VAL A 296 4.33 3.12 3.65
C VAL A 296 5.57 3.97 3.36
N GLU A 297 6.08 4.64 4.39
CA GLU A 297 7.32 5.43 4.44
C GLU A 297 7.37 6.64 3.52
N VAL A 298 6.23 7.11 2.98
CA VAL A 298 6.19 8.38 2.24
C VAL A 298 6.34 9.55 3.20
N ALA A 299 7.46 10.25 3.12
CA ALA A 299 7.78 11.43 3.91
C ALA A 299 7.88 12.69 3.01
N PRO A 300 6.77 13.38 2.73
CA PRO A 300 6.69 14.45 1.73
C PRO A 300 7.66 15.61 1.96
N ILE A 301 8.06 15.86 3.20
CA ILE A 301 8.98 16.95 3.55
C ILE A 301 10.38 16.81 2.91
N TYR A 302 10.75 15.61 2.47
CA TYR A 302 12.05 15.35 1.80
C TYR A 302 11.93 15.32 0.29
N ASP A 303 10.76 15.59 -0.27
CA ASP A 303 10.50 15.68 -1.70
C ASP A 303 9.83 17.02 -2.04
N VAL A 304 10.65 17.99 -2.43
CA VAL A 304 10.18 19.34 -2.78
C VAL A 304 9.30 19.39 -4.03
N SER A 305 9.29 18.33 -4.84
CA SER A 305 8.53 18.24 -6.09
C SER A 305 7.18 17.52 -5.95
N GLY A 306 6.96 16.82 -4.82
CA GLY A 306 5.77 15.98 -4.59
C GLY A 306 5.75 14.69 -5.41
N LEU A 307 6.82 14.38 -6.17
CA LEU A 307 6.84 13.21 -7.05
C LEU A 307 6.77 11.88 -6.30
N THR A 308 7.30 11.81 -5.08
CA THR A 308 7.19 10.61 -4.24
C THR A 308 5.73 10.35 -3.88
N SER A 309 5.01 11.37 -3.41
CA SER A 309 3.58 11.26 -3.10
C SER A 309 2.74 10.94 -4.35
N LEU A 310 3.08 11.53 -5.50
CA LEU A 310 2.43 11.22 -6.78
C LEU A 310 2.69 9.77 -7.21
N THR A 311 3.93 9.29 -7.08
CA THR A 311 4.29 7.91 -7.37
C THR A 311 3.53 6.96 -6.46
N ALA A 312 3.52 7.24 -5.16
CA ALA A 312 2.76 6.48 -4.17
C ALA A 312 1.27 6.42 -4.49
N ALA A 313 0.65 7.54 -4.84
CA ALA A 313 -0.76 7.59 -5.25
C ALA A 313 -1.03 6.68 -6.47
N ASN A 314 -0.11 6.68 -7.47
CA ASN A 314 -0.23 5.80 -8.63
C ASN A 314 -0.07 4.32 -8.25
N LEU A 315 0.88 3.98 -7.37
CA LEU A 315 1.06 2.60 -6.91
C LEU A 315 -0.16 2.10 -6.13
N VAL A 316 -0.71 2.91 -5.23
CA VAL A 316 -1.99 2.57 -4.53
C VAL A 316 -3.12 2.34 -5.53
N TYR A 317 -3.25 3.20 -6.54
CA TYR A 317 -4.24 3.00 -7.60
C TYR A 317 -4.02 1.69 -8.38
N GLU A 318 -2.77 1.34 -8.70
CA GLU A 318 -2.47 0.04 -9.32
C GLU A 318 -2.78 -1.14 -8.39
N MET A 319 -2.58 -1.00 -7.06
CA MET A 319 -3.03 -2.00 -6.09
C MET A 319 -4.54 -2.18 -6.14
N LEU A 320 -5.31 -1.09 -6.17
CA LEU A 320 -6.77 -1.18 -6.34
C LEU A 320 -7.16 -1.88 -7.64
N CYS A 321 -6.38 -1.73 -8.73
CA CYS A 321 -6.65 -2.37 -10.02
C CYS A 321 -6.47 -3.89 -10.03
N VAL A 322 -5.76 -4.46 -9.07
CA VAL A 322 -5.46 -5.90 -9.01
C VAL A 322 -6.21 -6.65 -7.92
N LEU A 323 -7.03 -5.95 -7.13
CA LEU A 323 -7.84 -6.55 -6.07
C LEU A 323 -8.81 -7.61 -6.61
N PRO A 324 -9.16 -8.62 -5.81
CA PRO A 324 -10.22 -9.57 -6.14
C PRO A 324 -11.53 -8.85 -6.52
N GLY A 325 -12.20 -9.31 -7.56
CA GLY A 325 -13.45 -8.72 -8.05
C GLY A 325 -13.30 -7.58 -9.05
N VAL A 326 -12.08 -7.06 -9.28
CA VAL A 326 -11.87 -6.01 -10.29
C VAL A 326 -11.90 -6.57 -11.70
N ASN A 327 -12.80 -6.03 -12.51
CA ASN A 327 -12.99 -6.41 -13.91
C ASN A 327 -12.17 -5.52 -14.85
N ASN A 328 -11.69 -6.13 -15.95
CA ASN A 328 -11.16 -5.38 -17.08
C ASN A 328 -12.31 -5.08 -18.05
N ARG A 329 -12.34 -3.86 -18.59
CA ARG A 329 -13.30 -3.47 -19.64
C ARG A 329 -12.59 -3.38 -20.97
N ASP A 330 -13.17 -4.02 -22.00
CA ASP A 330 -12.72 -3.92 -23.40
C ASP A 330 -13.09 -2.57 -24.03
#